data_03953ac0bca2ffdb732ba9f64811c95f
#
_entry.id   03953ac0bca2ffdb732ba9f64811c95f
#
_cell.length_a   1.000
_cell.length_b   1.000
_cell.length_c   1.000
_cell.angle_alpha   90.00
_cell.angle_beta   90.00
_cell.angle_gamma   90.00
#
_symmetry.space_group_name_H-M   'P 1'
#
loop_
_entity.id
_entity.type
_entity.pdbx_description
1 polymer ?
#
loop_
_entity_poly.entity_id
_entity_poly.type
_entity_poly.pdbx_seq_one_letter_code
_entity_poly.pdbx_strand_id
1 'polypeptide(L)'
;ASRTVPFVSKANNLPLAKIASRVMAGEKLTNFKLTSKTKDMFAVKESVFPFNKFPSSDLLLGPEMKSTGEVMGFDKNFGMAFAKSQIAASNSLPKKGLAFISLKNSHKKEGVQLAKQLIKLNFKLCGTGGTADYINQHGIHCKKINKVNQGSPHIVDVLNAKKIALVIKTRGGNS
;
A
#
# COMPACT_ATOMS: atom_id res chain seq x y z
N ALA A 1 21.78 -0.38 7.34
CA ALA A 1 22.06 -1.30 6.22
C ALA A 1 21.56 -2.74 6.46
N SER A 2 21.30 -3.14 7.72
CA SER A 2 20.95 -4.52 8.08
C SER A 2 19.73 -5.10 7.35
N ARG A 3 18.75 -4.28 7.01
CA ARG A 3 17.54 -4.70 6.26
C ARG A 3 17.58 -4.40 4.78
N THR A 4 18.34 -3.38 4.38
CA THR A 4 18.44 -2.98 2.97
C THR A 4 19.32 -3.93 2.19
N VAL A 5 20.45 -4.36 2.75
CA VAL A 5 21.40 -5.24 2.04
C VAL A 5 20.76 -6.60 1.67
N PRO A 6 20.08 -7.33 2.57
CA PRO A 6 19.40 -8.57 2.19
C PRO A 6 18.32 -8.36 1.12
N PHE A 7 17.55 -7.28 1.21
CA PHE A 7 16.52 -6.95 0.22
C PHE A 7 17.13 -6.70 -1.15
N VAL A 8 18.13 -5.82 -1.26
CA VAL A 8 18.79 -5.50 -2.52
C VAL A 8 19.53 -6.71 -3.10
N SER A 9 20.17 -7.53 -2.25
CA SER A 9 20.78 -8.78 -2.66
C SER A 9 19.79 -9.71 -3.36
N LYS A 10 18.62 -9.88 -2.74
CA LYS A 10 17.55 -10.74 -3.26
C LYS A 10 16.94 -10.15 -4.54
N ALA A 11 16.67 -8.83 -4.55
CA ALA A 11 16.10 -8.15 -5.70
C ALA A 11 16.99 -8.20 -6.94
N ASN A 12 18.32 -8.15 -6.77
CA ASN A 12 19.29 -8.20 -7.86
C ASN A 12 19.86 -9.60 -8.13
N ASN A 13 19.48 -10.58 -7.30
CA ASN A 13 20.06 -11.92 -7.33
C ASN A 13 21.61 -11.91 -7.23
N LEU A 14 22.13 -11.07 -6.34
CA LEU A 14 23.57 -10.92 -6.08
C LEU A 14 23.85 -11.12 -4.58
N PRO A 15 24.84 -11.91 -4.19
CA PRO A 15 25.17 -12.16 -2.78
C PRO A 15 25.99 -10.97 -2.20
N LEU A 16 25.36 -9.79 -2.09
CA LEU A 16 26.06 -8.53 -1.77
C LEU A 16 26.82 -8.57 -0.42
N ALA A 17 26.25 -9.20 0.60
CA ALA A 17 26.92 -9.33 1.90
C ALA A 17 28.22 -10.17 1.78
N LYS A 18 28.18 -11.28 1.05
CA LYS A 18 29.36 -12.13 0.78
C LYS A 18 30.42 -11.37 -0.02
N ILE A 19 29.99 -10.60 -1.04
CA ILE A 19 30.90 -9.77 -1.85
C ILE A 19 31.55 -8.70 -0.98
N ALA A 20 30.76 -8.00 -0.17
CA ALA A 20 31.28 -6.99 0.74
C ALA A 20 32.30 -7.56 1.74
N SER A 21 32.03 -8.70 2.35
CA SER A 21 32.98 -9.35 3.26
C SER A 21 34.30 -9.70 2.59
N ARG A 22 34.27 -10.20 1.36
CA ARG A 22 35.49 -10.53 0.59
C ARG A 22 36.28 -9.28 0.21
N VAL A 23 35.58 -8.20 -0.17
CA VAL A 23 36.24 -6.92 -0.45
C VAL A 23 36.89 -6.35 0.81
N MET A 24 36.23 -6.43 1.95
CA MET A 24 36.81 -6.03 3.24
C MET A 24 38.03 -6.88 3.63
N ALA A 25 38.09 -8.15 3.18
CA ALA A 25 39.24 -9.02 3.34
C ALA A 25 40.37 -8.78 2.32
N GLY A 26 40.27 -7.72 1.50
CA GLY A 26 41.31 -7.30 0.55
C GLY A 26 41.11 -7.74 -0.90
N GLU A 27 40.02 -8.44 -1.22
CA GLU A 27 39.73 -8.81 -2.61
C GLU A 27 39.23 -7.60 -3.41
N LYS A 28 39.72 -7.46 -4.65
CA LYS A 28 39.33 -6.35 -5.51
C LYS A 28 37.89 -6.51 -5.99
N LEU A 29 37.10 -5.43 -5.94
CA LEU A 29 35.70 -5.40 -6.39
C LEU A 29 35.56 -5.79 -7.88
N THR A 30 36.58 -5.51 -8.70
CA THR A 30 36.64 -5.87 -10.12
C THR A 30 36.61 -7.38 -10.36
N ASN A 31 36.94 -8.20 -9.37
CA ASN A 31 36.90 -9.67 -9.48
C ASN A 31 35.47 -10.24 -9.47
N PHE A 32 34.47 -9.41 -9.14
CA PHE A 32 33.09 -9.85 -9.06
C PHE A 32 32.29 -9.41 -10.28
N LYS A 33 31.47 -10.32 -10.82
CA LYS A 33 30.47 -9.98 -11.85
C LYS A 33 29.24 -9.37 -11.17
N LEU A 34 29.13 -8.04 -11.19
CA LEU A 34 28.06 -7.30 -10.54
C LEU A 34 26.86 -7.00 -11.47
N THR A 35 26.62 -7.85 -12.44
CA THR A 35 25.51 -7.68 -13.38
C THR A 35 24.21 -8.21 -12.77
N SER A 36 23.25 -7.33 -12.55
CA SER A 36 21.89 -7.73 -12.12
C SER A 36 21.19 -8.51 -13.22
N LYS A 37 20.65 -9.68 -12.87
CA LYS A 37 19.83 -10.51 -13.78
C LYS A 37 18.37 -10.08 -13.83
N THR A 38 18.00 -9.06 -13.04
CA THR A 38 16.60 -8.65 -12.81
C THR A 38 16.34 -7.22 -13.27
N LYS A 39 17.05 -6.76 -14.32
CA LYS A 39 17.13 -5.39 -14.82
C LYS A 39 15.72 -4.98 -15.21
N ASP A 40 14.74 -5.20 -15.40
CA ASP A 40 13.42 -4.68 -15.77
C ASP A 40 12.32 -5.16 -14.81
N MET A 41 12.68 -5.37 -13.55
CA MET A 41 11.76 -5.84 -12.54
C MET A 41 11.54 -4.79 -11.45
N PHE A 42 10.34 -4.76 -10.90
CA PHE A 42 10.03 -4.01 -9.69
C PHE A 42 10.15 -4.92 -8.46
N ALA A 43 10.84 -4.43 -7.44
CA ALA A 43 10.91 -5.05 -6.13
C ALA A 43 10.27 -4.11 -5.10
N VAL A 44 9.16 -4.52 -4.51
CA VAL A 44 8.44 -3.76 -3.50
C VAL A 44 8.69 -4.40 -2.14
N LYS A 45 9.19 -3.59 -1.20
CA LYS A 45 9.40 -4.01 0.18
C LYS A 45 8.20 -3.59 1.03
N GLU A 46 7.65 -4.51 1.80
CA GLU A 46 6.57 -4.25 2.73
C GLU A 46 6.97 -4.69 4.13
N SER A 47 6.64 -3.87 5.12
CA SER A 47 6.85 -4.18 6.54
C SER A 47 5.80 -5.15 7.04
N VAL A 48 6.20 -6.11 7.87
CA VAL A 48 5.27 -7.03 8.54
C VAL A 48 5.10 -6.59 9.99
N PHE A 49 3.85 -6.31 10.37
CA PHE A 49 3.47 -5.93 11.73
C PHE A 49 2.63 -7.04 12.35
N PRO A 50 3.11 -7.77 13.36
CA PRO A 50 2.39 -8.91 13.93
C PRO A 50 1.34 -8.45 14.96
N PHE A 51 0.48 -7.50 14.63
CA PHE A 51 -0.59 -7.02 15.52
C PHE A 51 -1.49 -8.14 16.04
N ASN A 52 -1.66 -9.21 15.26
CA ASN A 52 -2.43 -10.38 15.68
C ASN A 52 -1.86 -11.08 16.92
N LYS A 53 -0.54 -10.94 17.16
CA LYS A 53 0.14 -11.50 18.33
C LYS A 53 0.11 -10.56 19.54
N PHE A 54 -0.21 -9.30 19.32
CA PHE A 54 -0.20 -8.24 20.33
C PHE A 54 -1.49 -7.41 20.22
N PRO A 55 -2.65 -7.96 20.58
CA PRO A 55 -3.95 -7.30 20.39
C PRO A 55 -4.13 -6.02 21.21
N SER A 56 -3.34 -5.83 22.26
CA SER A 56 -3.36 -4.63 23.11
C SER A 56 -2.35 -3.55 22.68
N SER A 57 -1.54 -3.80 21.63
CA SER A 57 -0.56 -2.80 21.20
C SER A 57 -1.23 -1.71 20.38
N ASP A 58 -0.76 -0.46 20.59
CA ASP A 58 -1.19 0.69 19.81
C ASP A 58 -0.82 0.52 18.33
N LEU A 59 -1.77 0.76 17.45
CA LEU A 59 -1.57 0.75 16.00
C LEU A 59 -0.85 2.01 15.50
N LEU A 60 -0.77 3.05 16.32
CA LEU A 60 0.02 4.24 16.02
C LEU A 60 1.51 3.93 16.15
N LEU A 61 2.20 4.03 15.03
CA LEU A 61 3.64 3.82 14.98
C LEU A 61 4.34 5.10 15.43
N GLY A 62 5.00 5.05 16.57
CA GLY A 62 5.92 6.07 17.03
C GLY A 62 7.26 6.03 16.29
N PRO A 63 8.26 6.81 16.72
CA PRO A 63 9.61 6.79 16.13
C PRO A 63 10.33 5.45 16.33
N GLU A 64 9.89 4.62 17.24
CA GLU A 64 10.43 3.28 17.47
C GLU A 64 9.97 2.31 16.38
N MET A 65 10.87 1.42 15.99
CA MET A 65 10.57 0.43 14.98
C MET A 65 9.72 -0.70 15.57
N LYS A 66 8.48 -0.81 15.12
CA LYS A 66 7.50 -1.82 15.56
C LYS A 66 7.41 -3.03 14.63
N SER A 67 8.03 -3.01 13.45
CA SER A 67 8.01 -4.15 12.53
C SER A 67 8.97 -5.24 12.98
N THR A 68 8.54 -6.50 12.92
CA THR A 68 9.36 -7.67 13.25
C THR A 68 9.91 -8.38 12.02
N GLY A 69 9.54 -7.95 10.83
CA GLY A 69 10.02 -8.51 9.58
C GLY A 69 9.66 -7.66 8.38
N GLU A 70 10.09 -8.15 7.22
CA GLU A 70 9.81 -7.55 5.93
C GLU A 70 9.65 -8.62 4.88
N VAL A 71 8.81 -8.35 3.88
CA VAL A 71 8.56 -9.23 2.73
C VAL A 71 8.83 -8.49 1.44
N MET A 72 8.94 -9.23 0.34
CA MET A 72 9.18 -8.66 -0.98
C MET A 72 8.13 -9.14 -1.98
N GLY A 73 7.51 -8.20 -2.68
CA GLY A 73 6.81 -8.46 -3.93
C GLY A 73 7.73 -8.20 -5.11
N PHE A 74 7.72 -9.08 -6.10
CA PHE A 74 8.64 -9.02 -7.24
C PHE A 74 7.89 -9.34 -8.53
N ASP A 75 7.91 -8.42 -9.50
CA ASP A 75 7.22 -8.56 -10.78
C ASP A 75 7.71 -7.57 -11.84
N LYS A 76 7.43 -7.84 -13.12
CA LYS A 76 7.66 -6.89 -14.21
C LYS A 76 6.67 -5.72 -14.19
N ASN A 77 5.52 -5.88 -13.55
CA ASN A 77 4.51 -4.85 -13.38
C ASN A 77 4.53 -4.36 -11.92
N PHE A 78 4.64 -3.04 -11.72
CA PHE A 78 4.67 -2.45 -10.39
C PHE A 78 3.43 -2.80 -9.54
N GLY A 79 2.23 -2.71 -10.11
CA GLY A 79 0.98 -3.03 -9.39
C GLY A 79 0.95 -4.49 -8.92
N MET A 80 1.46 -5.41 -9.75
CA MET A 80 1.58 -6.82 -9.39
C MET A 80 2.65 -7.04 -8.33
N ALA A 81 3.80 -6.37 -8.41
CA ALA A 81 4.83 -6.43 -7.38
C ALA A 81 4.29 -5.91 -6.04
N PHE A 82 3.55 -4.80 -6.06
CA PHE A 82 2.88 -4.25 -4.89
C PHE A 82 1.84 -5.23 -4.32
N ALA A 83 0.96 -5.77 -5.15
CA ALA A 83 -0.05 -6.75 -4.71
C ALA A 83 0.59 -7.99 -4.06
N LYS A 84 1.69 -8.51 -4.66
CA LYS A 84 2.45 -9.62 -4.10
C LYS A 84 3.06 -9.28 -2.73
N SER A 85 3.57 -8.05 -2.54
CA SER A 85 4.11 -7.62 -1.25
C SER A 85 3.02 -7.54 -0.17
N GLN A 86 1.82 -7.05 -0.50
CA GLN A 86 0.68 -7.01 0.41
C GLN A 86 0.23 -8.42 0.82
N ILE A 87 0.08 -9.33 -0.14
CA ILE A 87 -0.27 -10.73 0.14
C ILE A 87 0.79 -11.40 1.03
N ALA A 88 2.06 -11.18 0.74
CA ALA A 88 3.17 -11.72 1.53
C ALA A 88 3.22 -11.15 2.96
N ALA A 89 2.76 -9.91 3.16
CA ALA A 89 2.59 -9.30 4.48
C ALA A 89 1.30 -9.74 5.20
N SER A 90 0.57 -10.71 4.65
CA SER A 90 -0.74 -11.18 5.15
C SER A 90 -1.85 -10.12 5.09
N ASN A 91 -1.68 -9.09 4.27
CA ASN A 91 -2.72 -8.11 3.97
C ASN A 91 -3.55 -8.62 2.80
N SER A 92 -4.71 -9.23 3.08
CA SER A 92 -5.58 -9.67 2.00
C SER A 92 -6.22 -8.47 1.29
N LEU A 93 -6.07 -8.41 -0.03
CA LEU A 93 -6.72 -7.39 -0.85
C LEU A 93 -8.19 -7.80 -1.07
N PRO A 94 -9.15 -6.92 -0.81
CA PRO A 94 -10.55 -7.23 -1.04
C PRO A 94 -10.82 -7.37 -2.55
N LYS A 95 -11.62 -8.37 -2.92
CA LYS A 95 -12.01 -8.62 -4.33
C LYS A 95 -13.34 -7.98 -4.69
N LYS A 96 -14.15 -7.59 -3.70
CA LYS A 96 -15.46 -6.95 -3.84
C LYS A 96 -15.85 -6.29 -2.52
N GLY A 97 -16.90 -5.52 -2.51
CA GLY A 97 -17.47 -4.91 -1.30
C GLY A 97 -17.70 -3.41 -1.45
N LEU A 98 -17.77 -2.70 -0.34
CA LEU A 98 -17.96 -1.25 -0.33
C LEU A 98 -16.58 -0.56 -0.27
N ALA A 99 -16.24 0.24 -1.26
CA ALA A 99 -15.06 1.09 -1.28
C ALA A 99 -15.43 2.51 -0.88
N PHE A 100 -14.75 3.02 0.17
CA PHE A 100 -14.87 4.41 0.59
C PHE A 100 -13.78 5.26 -0.06
N ILE A 101 -14.20 6.37 -0.70
CA ILE A 101 -13.30 7.27 -1.43
C ILE A 101 -13.39 8.68 -0.86
N SER A 102 -12.25 9.25 -0.46
CA SER A 102 -12.16 10.63 0.02
C SER A 102 -10.92 11.30 -0.56
N LEU A 103 -11.13 12.19 -1.52
CA LEU A 103 -10.05 12.81 -2.29
C LEU A 103 -10.01 14.32 -2.11
N LYS A 104 -8.79 14.88 -2.08
CA LYS A 104 -8.60 16.31 -2.23
C LYS A 104 -8.97 16.76 -3.66
N ASN A 105 -9.29 18.02 -3.83
CA ASN A 105 -9.80 18.55 -5.12
C ASN A 105 -8.87 18.26 -6.30
N SER A 106 -7.55 18.37 -6.11
CA SER A 106 -6.57 18.11 -7.18
C SER A 106 -6.54 16.68 -7.70
N HIS A 107 -7.06 15.71 -6.94
CA HIS A 107 -7.07 14.27 -7.31
C HIS A 107 -8.44 13.74 -7.71
N LYS A 108 -9.45 14.60 -7.77
CA LYS A 108 -10.82 14.16 -8.12
C LYS A 108 -10.93 13.66 -9.56
N LYS A 109 -10.17 14.23 -10.47
CA LYS A 109 -10.15 13.80 -11.89
C LYS A 109 -9.63 12.35 -12.02
N GLU A 110 -8.52 12.04 -11.38
CA GLU A 110 -8.00 10.66 -11.33
C GLU A 110 -8.95 9.74 -10.56
N GLY A 111 -9.63 10.28 -9.54
CA GLY A 111 -10.63 9.56 -8.76
C GLY A 111 -11.80 9.04 -9.58
N VAL A 112 -12.20 9.73 -10.64
CA VAL A 112 -13.24 9.22 -11.57
C VAL A 112 -12.76 7.97 -12.32
N GLN A 113 -11.52 7.96 -12.78
CA GLN A 113 -10.95 6.78 -13.45
C GLN A 113 -10.83 5.59 -12.49
N LEU A 114 -10.36 5.86 -11.27
CA LEU A 114 -10.32 4.86 -10.21
C LEU A 114 -11.71 4.30 -9.89
N ALA A 115 -12.72 5.16 -9.76
CA ALA A 115 -14.11 4.76 -9.52
C ALA A 115 -14.64 3.82 -10.62
N LYS A 116 -14.36 4.13 -11.90
CA LYS A 116 -14.71 3.26 -13.03
C LYS A 116 -14.05 1.88 -12.92
N GLN A 117 -12.78 1.82 -12.53
CA GLN A 117 -12.06 0.55 -12.35
C GLN A 117 -12.63 -0.25 -11.18
N LEU A 118 -12.95 0.39 -10.06
CA LEU A 118 -13.55 -0.28 -8.90
C LEU A 118 -14.93 -0.87 -9.21
N ILE A 119 -15.77 -0.17 -9.98
CA ILE A 119 -17.06 -0.70 -10.43
C ILE A 119 -16.86 -1.96 -11.31
N LYS A 120 -15.89 -1.94 -12.23
CA LYS A 120 -15.55 -3.12 -13.06
C LYS A 120 -15.09 -4.31 -12.21
N LEU A 121 -14.52 -4.04 -11.04
CA LEU A 121 -14.11 -5.05 -10.05
C LEU A 121 -15.22 -5.40 -9.04
N ASN A 122 -16.49 -5.05 -9.33
CA ASN A 122 -17.65 -5.32 -8.49
C ASN A 122 -17.64 -4.67 -7.10
N PHE A 123 -16.97 -3.51 -6.95
CA PHE A 123 -17.10 -2.69 -5.76
C PHE A 123 -18.33 -1.76 -5.87
N LYS A 124 -19.03 -1.60 -4.74
CA LYS A 124 -19.94 -0.47 -4.52
C LYS A 124 -19.14 0.71 -3.98
N LEU A 125 -19.53 1.93 -4.33
CA LEU A 125 -18.78 3.11 -3.96
C LEU A 125 -19.53 3.96 -2.93
N CYS A 126 -18.79 4.50 -1.98
CA CYS A 126 -19.24 5.58 -1.13
C CYS A 126 -18.10 6.58 -0.91
N GLY A 127 -18.43 7.79 -0.52
CA GLY A 127 -17.41 8.82 -0.34
C GLY A 127 -17.90 10.03 0.44
N THR A 128 -16.95 10.88 0.84
CA THR A 128 -17.28 12.19 1.43
C THR A 128 -18.00 13.08 0.42
N GLY A 129 -18.86 13.97 0.91
CA GLY A 129 -19.75 14.78 0.09
C GLY A 129 -19.13 15.30 -1.19
N GLY A 130 -18.07 16.09 -1.10
CA GLY A 130 -17.45 16.69 -2.29
C GLY A 130 -16.77 15.68 -3.23
N THR A 131 -16.39 14.49 -2.75
CA THR A 131 -15.86 13.41 -3.62
C THR A 131 -17.00 12.65 -4.27
N ALA A 132 -18.02 12.28 -3.50
CA ALA A 132 -19.19 11.57 -4.02
C ALA A 132 -19.95 12.41 -5.07
N ASP A 133 -20.16 13.69 -4.78
CA ASP A 133 -20.84 14.61 -5.71
C ASP A 133 -20.07 14.70 -7.04
N TYR A 134 -18.74 14.84 -6.98
CA TYR A 134 -17.90 14.88 -8.18
C TYR A 134 -17.96 13.59 -9.00
N ILE A 135 -17.91 12.44 -8.35
CA ILE A 135 -18.01 11.11 -9.02
C ILE A 135 -19.40 10.93 -9.64
N ASN A 136 -20.48 11.32 -8.93
CA ASN A 136 -21.86 11.25 -9.43
C ASN A 136 -22.08 12.14 -10.66
N GLN A 137 -21.51 13.34 -10.71
CA GLN A 137 -21.54 14.23 -11.86
C GLN A 137 -20.95 13.60 -13.14
N HIS A 138 -20.07 12.59 -12.98
CA HIS A 138 -19.49 11.86 -14.08
C HIS A 138 -20.23 10.52 -14.41
N GLY A 139 -21.49 10.41 -13.95
CA GLY A 139 -22.36 9.27 -14.25
C GLY A 139 -22.02 7.98 -13.49
N ILE A 140 -21.28 8.04 -12.40
CA ILE A 140 -20.90 6.88 -11.59
C ILE A 140 -21.60 6.98 -10.23
N HIS A 141 -22.39 5.97 -9.87
CA HIS A 141 -23.09 5.96 -8.58
C HIS A 141 -22.11 5.82 -7.40
N CYS A 142 -22.05 6.85 -6.55
CA CYS A 142 -21.27 6.89 -5.33
C CYS A 142 -22.14 7.41 -4.16
N LYS A 143 -22.38 6.56 -3.16
CA LYS A 143 -23.20 6.92 -1.99
C LYS A 143 -22.47 7.97 -1.16
N LYS A 144 -23.15 9.05 -0.82
CA LYS A 144 -22.62 10.11 0.05
C LYS A 144 -22.61 9.67 1.51
N ILE A 145 -21.49 9.90 2.19
CA ILE A 145 -21.32 9.67 3.63
C ILE A 145 -20.81 10.96 4.26
N ASN A 146 -21.32 11.29 5.43
CA ASN A 146 -20.94 12.48 6.18
C ASN A 146 -19.48 12.37 6.67
N LYS A 147 -18.81 13.51 6.80
CA LYS A 147 -17.60 13.62 7.59
C LYS A 147 -17.94 13.53 9.08
N VAL A 148 -16.96 13.21 9.93
CA VAL A 148 -17.17 13.06 11.39
C VAL A 148 -17.82 14.30 12.01
N ASN A 149 -17.46 15.49 11.56
CA ASN A 149 -17.99 16.77 12.04
C ASN A 149 -19.35 17.17 11.44
N GLN A 150 -19.97 16.33 10.61
CA GLN A 150 -21.24 16.61 9.93
C GLN A 150 -22.41 15.78 10.48
N GLY A 151 -22.18 15.02 11.56
CA GLY A 151 -23.19 14.17 12.19
C GLY A 151 -23.31 12.77 11.62
N SER A 152 -24.00 11.90 12.36
CA SER A 152 -24.23 10.49 12.00
C SER A 152 -25.31 10.37 10.91
N PRO A 153 -25.23 9.36 10.00
CA PRO A 153 -24.14 8.39 9.90
C PRO A 153 -22.89 8.96 9.21
N HIS A 154 -21.75 8.89 9.89
CA HIS A 154 -20.47 9.33 9.36
C HIS A 154 -19.53 8.14 9.08
N ILE A 155 -18.34 8.43 8.51
CA ILE A 155 -17.42 7.39 8.10
C ILE A 155 -17.03 6.41 9.22
N VAL A 156 -16.87 6.88 10.45
CA VAL A 156 -16.51 6.03 11.59
C VAL A 156 -17.61 5.02 11.92
N ASP A 157 -18.89 5.43 11.81
CA ASP A 157 -20.03 4.51 12.04
C ASP A 157 -20.01 3.37 11.01
N VAL A 158 -19.72 3.69 9.75
CA VAL A 158 -19.67 2.71 8.67
C VAL A 158 -18.43 1.80 8.78
N LEU A 159 -17.32 2.31 9.28
CA LEU A 159 -16.11 1.52 9.60
C LEU A 159 -16.36 0.58 10.76
N ASN A 160 -16.93 1.08 11.87
CA ASN A 160 -17.24 0.27 13.06
C ASN A 160 -18.24 -0.84 12.74
N ALA A 161 -19.17 -0.59 11.82
CA ALA A 161 -20.08 -1.61 11.32
C ALA A 161 -19.41 -2.65 10.39
N LYS A 162 -18.08 -2.59 10.18
CA LYS A 162 -17.29 -3.47 9.29
C LYS A 162 -17.86 -3.60 7.87
N LYS A 163 -18.53 -2.55 7.38
CA LYS A 163 -19.19 -2.54 6.06
C LYS A 163 -18.27 -2.11 4.93
N ILE A 164 -17.09 -1.52 5.25
CA ILE A 164 -16.13 -1.03 4.25
C ILE A 164 -15.05 -2.09 4.05
N ALA A 165 -14.87 -2.48 2.80
CA ALA A 165 -13.83 -3.41 2.37
C ALA A 165 -12.53 -2.70 1.98
N LEU A 166 -12.62 -1.48 1.44
CA LEU A 166 -11.47 -0.73 0.93
C LEU A 166 -11.63 0.76 1.25
N VAL A 167 -10.57 1.37 1.74
CA VAL A 167 -10.51 2.82 2.00
C VAL A 167 -9.45 3.45 1.10
N ILE A 168 -9.85 4.46 0.34
CA ILE A 168 -8.96 5.25 -0.51
C ILE A 168 -9.07 6.72 -0.09
N LYS A 169 -8.01 7.25 0.48
CA LYS A 169 -7.98 8.61 0.99
C LYS A 169 -6.71 9.33 0.56
N THR A 170 -6.84 10.54 0.03
CA THR A 170 -5.71 11.45 -0.15
C THR A 170 -5.70 12.50 0.95
N ARG A 171 -4.52 12.79 1.49
CA ARG A 171 -4.35 13.85 2.49
C ARG A 171 -4.68 15.21 1.85
N GLY A 172 -5.65 15.92 2.41
CA GLY A 172 -5.81 17.37 2.18
C GLY A 172 -4.73 18.08 2.98
N GLY A 173 -4.10 19.10 2.41
CA GLY A 173 -3.25 20.00 3.17
C GLY A 173 -4.08 20.67 4.27
N ASN A 174 -3.45 20.88 5.42
CA ASN A 174 -3.91 21.67 6.58
C ASN A 174 -5.38 21.47 7.01
N SER A 175 -5.60 20.62 7.94
CA SER A 175 -6.59 20.76 9.00
C SER A 175 -6.01 20.08 10.24
#